data_989f311cee44c852055c521cc1b9a01f
#
_entry.id   989f311cee44c852055c521cc1b9a01f
#
_cell.length_a   1.000
_cell.length_b   1.000
_cell.length_c   1.000
_cell.angle_alpha   90.00
_cell.angle_beta   90.00
_cell.angle_gamma   90.00
#
_symmetry.space_group_name_H-M   'P 1'
#
loop_
_entity.id
_entity.type
_entity.pdbx_description
1 polymer ?
#
loop_
_entity_poly.entity_id
_entity_poly.type
_entity_poly.pdbx_seq_one_letter_code
_entity_poly.pdbx_strand_id
1 'polypeptide(L)'
;INIENIWGISKRWGSKLRMIGVGNALQLRDSSPRRIRHYLGVVVERIVYELQGTACLDINEILPKKNIMCSRSFGNVVSDKNSIKQFIAEYTIRACEKMRGQSTRAQSIYIFLQTNKFKRGKQHNKGIVIGLNTPCSDTGQIIRLSTTAVDMIYRSGYLYQKAGIMLLDLIPENVNQYDFFENTNYTLSDKRMKVMDSLNKKFGAGTIANGSLRLKSNEKWISKMYYLSPRYTTQWDELPHVM
;
A
#
# COMPACT_ATOMS: atom_id res chain seq x y z
N ILE A 1 -3.87 29.81 -14.73
CA ILE A 1 -3.84 28.83 -13.64
C ILE A 1 -2.41 28.77 -13.11
N ASN A 2 -2.23 28.81 -11.78
CA ASN A 2 -0.94 28.68 -11.14
C ASN A 2 -0.32 27.30 -11.42
N ILE A 3 1.01 27.25 -11.47
CA ILE A 3 1.76 26.04 -11.85
C ILE A 3 1.49 24.87 -10.91
N GLU A 4 1.28 25.09 -9.61
CA GLU A 4 1.00 24.05 -8.63
C GLU A 4 -0.42 23.47 -8.72
N ASN A 5 -1.33 24.09 -9.47
CA ASN A 5 -2.67 23.58 -9.70
C ASN A 5 -2.74 22.58 -10.86
N ILE A 6 -1.61 22.34 -11.53
CA ILE A 6 -1.49 21.31 -12.56
C ILE A 6 -1.30 19.96 -11.87
N TRP A 7 -2.09 18.96 -12.27
CA TRP A 7 -1.93 17.60 -11.80
C TRP A 7 -0.49 17.08 -12.02
N GLY A 8 0.13 16.52 -10.99
CA GLY A 8 1.50 16.04 -11.04
C GLY A 8 2.57 17.07 -10.66
N ILE A 9 2.22 18.35 -10.48
CA ILE A 9 3.16 19.38 -10.05
C ILE A 9 2.98 19.70 -8.56
N SER A 10 3.94 19.25 -7.75
CA SER A 10 3.99 19.57 -6.33
C SER A 10 4.57 20.98 -6.10
N LYS A 11 4.41 21.52 -4.88
CA LYS A 11 5.05 22.79 -4.48
C LYS A 11 6.56 22.81 -4.75
N ARG A 12 7.23 21.68 -4.52
CA ARG A 12 8.68 21.56 -4.81
C ARG A 12 9.02 21.70 -6.30
N TRP A 13 8.21 21.08 -7.17
CA TRP A 13 8.36 21.20 -8.61
C TRP A 13 7.98 22.60 -9.10
N GLY A 14 6.91 23.18 -8.56
CA GLY A 14 6.51 24.55 -8.86
C GLY A 14 7.59 25.59 -8.51
N SER A 15 8.25 25.43 -7.36
CA SER A 15 9.38 26.32 -7.01
C SER A 15 10.52 26.20 -8.01
N LYS A 16 10.90 24.98 -8.43
CA LYS A 16 11.94 24.77 -9.44
C LYS A 16 11.56 25.35 -10.82
N LEU A 17 10.27 25.21 -11.21
CA LEU A 17 9.77 25.78 -12.47
C LEU A 17 9.84 27.31 -12.46
N ARG A 18 9.50 27.95 -11.35
CA ARG A 18 9.63 29.42 -11.21
C ARG A 18 11.08 29.88 -11.31
N MET A 19 12.05 29.10 -10.77
CA MET A 19 13.48 29.44 -10.89
C MET A 19 13.96 29.48 -12.34
N ILE A 20 13.32 28.73 -13.25
CA ILE A 20 13.61 28.74 -14.68
C ILE A 20 12.67 29.62 -15.51
N GLY A 21 11.84 30.46 -14.82
CA GLY A 21 10.96 31.44 -15.44
C GLY A 21 9.57 30.92 -15.80
N VAL A 22 9.16 29.75 -15.29
CA VAL A 22 7.85 29.13 -15.58
C VAL A 22 6.96 29.23 -14.35
N GLY A 23 5.99 30.15 -14.30
CA GLY A 23 5.11 30.41 -13.15
C GLY A 23 3.66 29.97 -13.31
N ASN A 24 3.21 29.65 -14.53
CA ASN A 24 1.85 29.25 -14.82
C ASN A 24 1.73 28.17 -15.90
N ALA A 25 0.52 27.63 -16.07
CA ALA A 25 0.24 26.55 -16.98
C ALA A 25 0.53 26.89 -18.45
N LEU A 26 0.26 28.13 -18.87
CA LEU A 26 0.49 28.59 -20.25
C LEU A 26 1.99 28.62 -20.55
N GLN A 27 2.80 29.18 -19.65
CA GLN A 27 4.24 29.21 -19.80
C GLN A 27 4.84 27.79 -19.80
N LEU A 28 4.28 26.86 -19.03
CA LEU A 28 4.73 25.47 -19.06
C LEU A 28 4.38 24.80 -20.39
N ARG A 29 3.16 24.98 -20.90
CA ARG A 29 2.72 24.46 -22.20
C ARG A 29 3.65 24.94 -23.32
N ASP A 30 3.98 26.23 -23.31
CA ASP A 30 4.77 26.87 -24.37
C ASP A 30 6.28 26.66 -24.19
N SER A 31 6.70 26.00 -23.12
CA SER A 31 8.10 25.66 -22.85
C SER A 31 8.57 24.51 -23.74
N SER A 32 9.87 24.53 -24.11
CA SER A 32 10.49 23.41 -24.82
C SER A 32 10.50 22.14 -23.93
N PRO A 33 9.91 21.01 -24.37
CA PRO A 33 9.92 19.75 -23.62
C PRO A 33 11.33 19.28 -23.27
N ARG A 34 12.30 19.41 -24.21
CA ARG A 34 13.70 19.03 -23.97
C ARG A 34 14.36 19.86 -22.86
N ARG A 35 14.08 21.18 -22.82
CA ARG A 35 14.58 22.06 -21.75
C ARG A 35 14.01 21.64 -20.39
N ILE A 36 12.71 21.39 -20.34
CA ILE A 36 12.04 20.94 -19.11
C ILE A 36 12.59 19.60 -18.64
N ARG A 37 12.78 18.64 -19.56
CA ARG A 37 13.39 17.34 -19.24
C ARG A 37 14.79 17.47 -18.62
N HIS A 38 15.62 18.37 -19.13
CA HIS A 38 16.97 18.59 -18.61
C HIS A 38 16.96 19.01 -17.13
N TYR A 39 16.06 19.93 -16.75
CA TYR A 39 16.00 20.45 -15.37
C TYR A 39 15.15 19.60 -14.41
N LEU A 40 14.13 18.94 -14.89
CA LEU A 40 13.06 18.38 -14.06
C LEU A 40 12.74 16.90 -14.36
N GLY A 41 13.34 16.36 -15.41
CA GLY A 41 13.19 14.96 -15.80
C GLY A 41 11.96 14.66 -16.65
N VAL A 42 11.83 13.39 -17.06
CA VAL A 42 10.83 12.89 -18.00
C VAL A 42 9.38 13.07 -17.54
N VAL A 43 9.13 13.07 -16.24
CA VAL A 43 7.76 13.18 -15.70
C VAL A 43 7.16 14.56 -16.03
N VAL A 44 7.93 15.64 -15.84
CA VAL A 44 7.44 17.00 -16.13
C VAL A 44 7.46 17.28 -17.64
N GLU A 45 8.40 16.69 -18.39
CA GLU A 45 8.37 16.72 -19.86
C GLU A 45 7.04 16.16 -20.42
N ARG A 46 6.58 15.01 -19.90
CA ARG A 46 5.28 14.43 -20.30
C ARG A 46 4.12 15.37 -20.03
N ILE A 47 4.13 16.06 -18.88
CA ILE A 47 3.10 17.07 -18.56
C ILE A 47 3.09 18.19 -19.62
N VAL A 48 4.26 18.61 -20.11
CA VAL A 48 4.33 19.62 -21.21
C VAL A 48 3.66 19.08 -22.48
N TYR A 49 3.97 17.85 -22.90
CA TYR A 49 3.32 17.24 -24.07
C TYR A 49 1.80 17.10 -23.89
N GLU A 50 1.36 16.69 -22.70
CA GLU A 50 -0.08 16.57 -22.40
C GLU A 50 -0.79 17.94 -22.42
N LEU A 51 -0.16 18.99 -21.93
CA LEU A 51 -0.66 20.35 -22.04
C LEU A 51 -0.70 20.86 -23.50
N GLN A 52 0.17 20.33 -24.37
CA GLN A 52 0.18 20.59 -25.81
C GLN A 52 -0.80 19.72 -26.59
N GLY A 53 -1.56 18.84 -25.91
CA GLY A 53 -2.57 17.96 -26.52
C GLY A 53 -2.07 16.59 -26.96
N THR A 54 -0.81 16.24 -26.63
CA THR A 54 -0.24 14.91 -26.94
C THR A 54 -0.37 13.99 -25.72
N ALA A 55 -1.18 12.93 -25.83
CA ALA A 55 -1.31 11.92 -24.79
C ALA A 55 0.00 11.14 -24.62
N CYS A 56 0.57 11.15 -23.41
CA CYS A 56 1.83 10.48 -23.10
C CYS A 56 1.66 9.18 -22.32
N LEU A 57 0.51 8.96 -21.70
CA LEU A 57 0.18 7.77 -20.91
C LEU A 57 -1.13 7.19 -21.42
N ASP A 58 -1.14 5.89 -21.71
CA ASP A 58 -2.37 5.16 -21.97
C ASP A 58 -3.06 4.86 -20.62
N ILE A 59 -4.35 5.18 -20.54
CA ILE A 59 -5.19 4.91 -19.35
C ILE A 59 -5.37 3.40 -19.16
N ASN A 60 -5.21 2.61 -20.21
CA ASN A 60 -5.44 1.16 -20.19
C ASN A 60 -4.19 0.34 -19.79
N GLU A 61 -3.00 0.93 -19.73
CA GLU A 61 -1.80 0.24 -19.30
C GLU A 61 -1.73 0.13 -17.77
N ILE A 62 -2.38 -0.88 -17.21
CA ILE A 62 -2.25 -1.25 -15.80
C ILE A 62 -1.04 -2.16 -15.65
N LEU A 63 0.14 -1.56 -15.43
CA LEU A 63 1.34 -2.34 -15.13
C LEU A 63 1.22 -3.03 -13.76
N PRO A 64 1.73 -4.27 -13.61
CA PRO A 64 1.77 -4.95 -12.32
C PRO A 64 2.55 -4.12 -11.30
N LYS A 65 2.03 -4.06 -10.09
CA LYS A 65 2.69 -3.31 -9.00
C LYS A 65 3.98 -4.02 -8.60
N LYS A 66 5.07 -3.27 -8.54
CA LYS A 66 6.38 -3.78 -8.05
C LYS A 66 6.39 -3.99 -6.54
N ASN A 67 5.58 -3.24 -5.81
CA ASN A 67 5.45 -3.32 -4.36
C ASN A 67 3.98 -3.15 -3.95
N ILE A 68 3.55 -3.83 -2.88
CA ILE A 68 2.20 -3.73 -2.34
C ILE A 68 2.28 -3.31 -0.89
N MET A 69 1.71 -2.14 -0.56
CA MET A 69 1.61 -1.65 0.82
C MET A 69 0.19 -1.78 1.34
N CYS A 70 0.07 -2.25 2.58
CA CYS A 70 -1.13 -2.14 3.40
C CYS A 70 -0.77 -1.49 4.72
N SER A 71 -1.30 -0.29 4.96
CA SER A 71 -1.09 0.45 6.21
C SER A 71 -2.34 1.23 6.58
N ARG A 72 -2.56 1.43 7.87
CA ARG A 72 -3.63 2.27 8.38
C ARG A 72 -3.17 3.10 9.57
N SER A 73 -3.74 4.28 9.70
CA SER A 73 -3.72 5.03 10.95
C SER A 73 -4.82 4.50 11.85
N PHE A 74 -4.49 4.33 13.13
CA PHE A 74 -5.46 3.88 14.13
C PHE A 74 -6.41 5.02 14.49
N GLY A 75 -7.68 4.72 14.73
CA GLY A 75 -8.67 5.69 15.21
C GLY A 75 -8.28 6.26 16.58
N ASN A 76 -7.78 5.40 17.47
CA ASN A 76 -7.15 5.77 18.73
C ASN A 76 -5.70 5.28 18.73
N VAL A 77 -4.84 6.00 19.44
CA VAL A 77 -3.43 5.57 19.61
C VAL A 77 -3.35 4.24 20.34
N VAL A 78 -2.40 3.40 19.97
CA VAL A 78 -2.22 2.05 20.51
C VAL A 78 -0.85 1.92 21.16
N SER A 79 -0.81 1.43 22.38
CA SER A 79 0.43 1.13 23.11
C SER A 79 0.65 -0.36 23.33
N ASP A 80 -0.40 -1.18 23.18
CA ASP A 80 -0.30 -2.62 23.40
C ASP A 80 0.33 -3.33 22.21
N LYS A 81 1.39 -4.10 22.50
CA LYS A 81 2.18 -4.84 21.51
C LYS A 81 1.34 -5.92 20.80
N ASN A 82 0.49 -6.63 21.54
CA ASN A 82 -0.31 -7.72 20.99
C ASN A 82 -1.35 -7.19 20.02
N SER A 83 -2.00 -6.07 20.33
CA SER A 83 -2.90 -5.37 19.42
C SER A 83 -2.19 -4.95 18.14
N ILE A 84 -0.96 -4.41 18.24
CA ILE A 84 -0.17 -4.02 17.05
C ILE A 84 0.15 -5.24 16.19
N LYS A 85 0.52 -6.39 16.79
CA LYS A 85 0.75 -7.64 16.06
C LYS A 85 -0.50 -8.12 15.32
N GLN A 86 -1.68 -8.01 15.93
CA GLN A 86 -2.96 -8.36 15.30
C GLN A 86 -3.24 -7.47 14.09
N PHE A 87 -3.01 -6.15 14.19
CA PHE A 87 -3.18 -5.23 13.05
C PHE A 87 -2.22 -5.54 11.92
N ILE A 88 -0.94 -5.78 12.23
CA ILE A 88 0.03 -6.17 11.21
C ILE A 88 -0.37 -7.49 10.55
N ALA A 89 -0.88 -8.47 11.29
CA ALA A 89 -1.39 -9.71 10.72
C ALA A 89 -2.57 -9.46 9.76
N GLU A 90 -3.53 -8.61 10.12
CA GLU A 90 -4.65 -8.23 9.25
C GLU A 90 -4.16 -7.53 7.98
N TYR A 91 -3.23 -6.57 8.12
CA TYR A 91 -2.69 -5.87 6.95
C TYR A 91 -1.87 -6.81 6.05
N THR A 92 -1.18 -7.79 6.65
CA THR A 92 -0.44 -8.84 5.93
C THR A 92 -1.39 -9.69 5.09
N ILE A 93 -2.52 -10.14 5.63
CA ILE A 93 -3.52 -10.91 4.87
C ILE A 93 -3.98 -10.12 3.65
N ARG A 94 -4.39 -8.86 3.84
CA ARG A 94 -4.84 -8.00 2.74
C ARG A 94 -3.76 -7.73 1.70
N ALA A 95 -2.51 -7.59 2.13
CA ALA A 95 -1.38 -7.41 1.22
C ALA A 95 -1.12 -8.68 0.39
N CYS A 96 -1.14 -9.85 1.04
CA CYS A 96 -0.96 -11.15 0.39
C CYS A 96 -2.08 -11.48 -0.60
N GLU A 97 -3.34 -11.19 -0.28
CA GLU A 97 -4.47 -11.34 -1.19
C GLU A 97 -4.29 -10.51 -2.46
N LYS A 98 -3.89 -9.23 -2.31
CA LYS A 98 -3.60 -8.36 -3.46
C LYS A 98 -2.42 -8.85 -4.30
N MET A 99 -1.39 -9.36 -3.65
CA MET A 99 -0.19 -9.90 -4.29
C MET A 99 -0.53 -11.14 -5.13
N ARG A 100 -1.26 -12.10 -4.55
CA ARG A 100 -1.73 -13.28 -5.29
C ARG A 100 -2.74 -12.92 -6.38
N GLY A 101 -3.57 -11.89 -6.18
CA GLY A 101 -4.49 -11.40 -7.20
C GLY A 101 -3.82 -10.86 -8.45
N GLN A 102 -2.53 -10.51 -8.40
CA GLN A 102 -1.71 -10.17 -9.58
C GLN A 102 -0.70 -11.28 -9.95
N SER A 103 -0.86 -12.50 -9.40
CA SER A 103 -0.01 -13.68 -9.67
C SER A 103 1.48 -13.40 -9.42
N THR A 104 1.79 -12.79 -8.25
CA THR A 104 3.18 -12.47 -7.85
C THR A 104 3.51 -13.02 -6.48
N ARG A 105 4.83 -13.10 -6.17
CA ARG A 105 5.42 -13.49 -4.89
C ARG A 105 6.34 -12.39 -4.39
N ALA A 106 6.44 -12.21 -3.08
CA ALA A 106 7.35 -11.26 -2.46
C ALA A 106 8.70 -11.88 -2.19
N GLN A 107 9.79 -11.12 -2.39
CA GLN A 107 11.15 -11.49 -2.00
C GLN A 107 11.55 -10.89 -0.65
N SER A 108 10.93 -9.78 -0.25
CA SER A 108 11.17 -9.15 1.04
C SER A 108 9.92 -8.46 1.57
N ILE A 109 9.90 -8.21 2.88
CA ILE A 109 8.84 -7.49 3.56
C ILE A 109 9.42 -6.31 4.34
N TYR A 110 8.70 -5.20 4.34
CA TYR A 110 9.00 -4.04 5.17
C TYR A 110 7.86 -3.80 6.15
N ILE A 111 8.19 -3.77 7.44
CA ILE A 111 7.24 -3.51 8.54
C ILE A 111 7.63 -2.21 9.20
N PHE A 112 6.65 -1.37 9.52
CA PHE A 112 6.91 -0.11 10.21
C PHE A 112 5.85 0.23 11.25
N LEU A 113 6.30 0.96 12.27
CA LEU A 113 5.48 1.53 13.35
C LEU A 113 5.80 3.02 13.47
N GLN A 114 4.76 3.84 13.60
CA GLN A 114 4.90 5.30 13.69
C GLN A 114 4.00 5.89 14.76
N THR A 115 4.56 6.79 15.55
CA THR A 115 3.79 7.70 16.42
C THR A 115 3.26 8.88 15.61
N ASN A 116 2.38 9.69 16.19
CA ASN A 116 1.89 10.88 15.52
C ASN A 116 2.93 12.01 15.52
N LYS A 117 3.56 12.26 14.37
CA LYS A 117 4.62 13.29 14.23
C LYS A 117 4.15 14.73 14.50
N PHE A 118 2.86 14.99 14.51
CA PHE A 118 2.28 16.33 14.75
C PHE A 118 1.92 16.57 16.22
N LYS A 119 1.89 15.52 17.06
CA LYS A 119 1.67 15.66 18.50
C LYS A 119 2.99 15.87 19.23
N ARG A 120 2.98 16.79 20.21
CA ARG A 120 4.11 16.94 21.15
C ARG A 120 4.25 15.68 22.00
N GLY A 121 5.46 15.23 22.27
CA GLY A 121 5.75 14.06 23.09
C GLY A 121 6.84 13.17 22.49
N LYS A 122 7.06 12.02 23.12
CA LYS A 122 8.06 11.05 22.66
C LYS A 122 7.70 10.50 21.29
N GLN A 123 8.62 10.63 20.33
CA GLN A 123 8.44 10.17 18.96
C GLN A 123 9.21 8.88 18.70
N HIS A 124 8.56 7.94 18.04
CA HIS A 124 9.16 6.70 17.58
C HIS A 124 8.67 6.38 16.16
N ASN A 125 9.60 6.38 15.23
CA ASN A 125 9.33 6.04 13.84
C ASN A 125 10.40 5.06 13.39
N LYS A 126 10.06 3.79 13.37
CA LYS A 126 10.97 2.69 13.02
C LYS A 126 10.31 1.74 12.05
N GLY A 127 11.13 1.24 11.15
CA GLY A 127 10.77 0.16 10.24
C GLY A 127 11.97 -0.76 10.01
N ILE A 128 11.68 -1.98 9.58
CA ILE A 128 12.68 -3.00 9.28
C ILE A 128 12.30 -3.72 7.98
N VAL A 129 13.29 -4.01 7.17
CA VAL A 129 13.16 -4.88 5.99
C VAL A 129 13.67 -6.26 6.38
N ILE A 130 12.91 -7.29 6.04
CA ILE A 130 13.30 -8.70 6.22
C ILE A 130 13.26 -9.36 4.85
N GLY A 131 14.41 -9.90 4.40
CA GLY A 131 14.48 -10.75 3.21
C GLY A 131 13.84 -12.10 3.47
N LEU A 132 13.19 -12.64 2.45
CA LEU A 132 12.69 -14.02 2.43
C LEU A 132 13.77 -14.89 1.75
N ASN A 133 14.08 -16.04 2.32
CA ASN A 133 15.07 -16.96 1.72
C ASN A 133 14.63 -17.36 0.32
N THR A 134 13.34 -17.57 0.15
CA THR A 134 12.71 -17.87 -1.15
C THR A 134 11.49 -16.97 -1.36
N PRO A 135 11.18 -16.61 -2.62
CA PRO A 135 9.99 -15.81 -2.92
C PRO A 135 8.72 -16.50 -2.44
N CYS A 136 7.92 -15.82 -1.63
CA CYS A 136 6.81 -16.41 -0.90
C CYS A 136 5.46 -15.74 -1.21
N SER A 137 4.39 -16.55 -1.33
CA SER A 137 2.99 -16.12 -1.42
C SER A 137 2.13 -16.63 -0.25
N ASP A 138 2.70 -17.44 0.65
CA ASP A 138 2.02 -18.02 1.81
C ASP A 138 1.75 -16.97 2.89
N THR A 139 0.49 -16.67 3.11
CA THR A 139 0.05 -15.69 4.11
C THR A 139 0.50 -16.05 5.53
N GLY A 140 0.47 -17.33 5.91
CA GLY A 140 0.83 -17.78 7.25
C GLY A 140 2.34 -17.60 7.54
N GLN A 141 3.18 -17.85 6.54
CA GLN A 141 4.62 -17.64 6.64
C GLN A 141 4.95 -16.15 6.75
N ILE A 142 4.33 -15.32 5.92
CA ILE A 142 4.55 -13.87 5.94
C ILE A 142 4.02 -13.25 7.26
N ILE A 143 2.91 -13.74 7.82
CA ILE A 143 2.41 -13.29 9.13
C ILE A 143 3.42 -13.59 10.24
N ARG A 144 3.98 -14.80 10.27
CA ARG A 144 4.99 -15.16 11.28
C ARG A 144 6.18 -14.21 11.23
N LEU A 145 6.73 -13.95 10.05
CA LEU A 145 7.85 -13.03 9.88
C LEU A 145 7.47 -11.59 10.24
N SER A 146 6.29 -11.12 9.83
CA SER A 146 5.83 -9.77 10.11
C SER A 146 5.58 -9.52 11.61
N THR A 147 5.06 -10.53 12.33
CA THR A 147 4.87 -10.42 13.80
C THR A 147 6.19 -10.47 14.54
N THR A 148 7.18 -11.26 14.08
CA THR A 148 8.55 -11.22 14.62
C THR A 148 9.23 -9.87 14.36
N ALA A 149 9.02 -9.27 13.17
CA ALA A 149 9.51 -7.93 12.87
C ALA A 149 8.96 -6.87 13.83
N VAL A 150 7.69 -7.00 14.26
CA VAL A 150 7.13 -6.10 15.29
C VAL A 150 7.89 -6.23 16.60
N ASP A 151 8.30 -7.43 17.01
CA ASP A 151 9.10 -7.63 18.22
C ASP A 151 10.42 -6.86 18.18
N MET A 152 11.05 -6.75 17.03
CA MET A 152 12.34 -6.08 16.83
C MET A 152 12.22 -4.54 16.88
N ILE A 153 11.11 -3.98 16.36
CA ILE A 153 10.96 -2.53 16.24
C ILE A 153 10.05 -1.88 17.29
N TYR A 154 9.26 -2.69 18.01
CA TYR A 154 8.38 -2.18 19.07
C TYR A 154 9.17 -1.70 20.27
N ARG A 155 8.74 -0.58 20.85
CA ARG A 155 9.21 -0.07 22.15
C ARG A 155 8.03 0.26 23.05
N SER A 156 8.08 -0.18 24.29
CA SER A 156 7.08 0.17 25.31
C SER A 156 7.14 1.66 25.66
N GLY A 157 6.03 2.22 26.13
CA GLY A 157 5.94 3.63 26.53
C GLY A 157 5.73 4.62 25.37
N TYR A 158 5.53 4.14 24.13
CA TYR A 158 5.16 4.95 22.99
C TYR A 158 3.71 4.72 22.57
N LEU A 159 3.07 5.77 22.09
CA LEU A 159 1.69 5.77 21.58
C LEU A 159 1.70 5.74 20.06
N TYR A 160 1.55 4.56 19.48
CA TYR A 160 1.58 4.37 18.04
C TYR A 160 0.27 4.84 17.39
N GLN A 161 0.39 5.58 16.30
CA GLN A 161 -0.73 6.11 15.52
C GLN A 161 -0.90 5.39 14.19
N LYS A 162 0.18 4.82 13.64
CA LYS A 162 0.16 4.16 12.34
C LYS A 162 1.07 2.95 12.33
N ALA A 163 0.61 1.89 11.69
CA ALA A 163 1.40 0.71 11.39
C ALA A 163 1.12 0.22 9.96
N GLY A 164 2.03 -0.53 9.39
CA GLY A 164 1.84 -1.10 8.06
C GLY A 164 2.89 -2.12 7.68
N ILE A 165 2.55 -2.86 6.62
CA ILE A 165 3.42 -3.77 5.91
C ILE A 165 3.52 -3.35 4.45
N MET A 166 4.70 -3.54 3.86
CA MET A 166 4.91 -3.47 2.42
C MET A 166 5.59 -4.77 1.97
N LEU A 167 5.00 -5.41 0.99
CA LEU A 167 5.59 -6.51 0.24
C LEU A 167 6.46 -5.89 -0.85
N LEU A 168 7.73 -6.25 -0.88
CA LEU A 168 8.74 -5.66 -1.75
C LEU A 168 9.24 -6.68 -2.76
N ASP A 169 9.81 -6.15 -3.84
CA ASP A 169 10.51 -6.92 -4.88
C ASP A 169 9.63 -8.07 -5.41
N LEU A 170 8.42 -7.70 -5.83
CA LEU A 170 7.44 -8.66 -6.33
C LEU A 170 7.90 -9.23 -7.67
N ILE A 171 7.95 -10.56 -7.73
CA ILE A 171 8.27 -11.31 -8.95
C ILE A 171 7.06 -12.13 -9.41
N PRO A 172 6.95 -12.45 -10.71
CA PRO A 172 5.89 -13.31 -11.22
C PRO A 172 5.89 -14.70 -10.56
N GLU A 173 4.69 -15.28 -10.35
CA GLU A 173 4.52 -16.60 -9.70
C GLU A 173 5.21 -17.75 -10.46
N ASN A 174 5.38 -17.62 -11.78
CA ASN A 174 6.04 -18.62 -12.63
C ASN A 174 7.58 -18.59 -12.55
N VAL A 175 8.16 -17.57 -11.91
CA VAL A 175 9.62 -17.51 -11.67
C VAL A 175 9.91 -18.16 -10.33
N ASN A 176 10.33 -19.42 -10.35
CA ASN A 176 10.67 -20.16 -9.15
C ASN A 176 12.18 -20.39 -9.10
N GLN A 177 12.82 -19.86 -8.07
CA GLN A 177 14.15 -20.26 -7.66
C GLN A 177 13.99 -21.05 -6.37
N TYR A 178 14.18 -22.37 -6.46
CA TYR A 178 14.10 -23.26 -5.30
C TYR A 178 15.42 -23.21 -4.53
N ASP A 179 15.32 -23.22 -3.21
CA ASP A 179 16.48 -23.43 -2.34
C ASP A 179 16.67 -24.94 -2.14
N PHE A 180 17.90 -25.43 -2.36
CA PHE A 180 18.25 -26.84 -2.18
C PHE A 180 18.14 -27.31 -0.72
N PHE A 181 18.17 -26.39 0.22
CA PHE A 181 18.16 -26.69 1.65
C PHE A 181 16.76 -26.54 2.29
N GLU A 182 15.77 -26.09 1.55
CA GLU A 182 14.43 -25.84 2.06
C GLU A 182 13.45 -26.95 1.63
N ASN A 183 13.00 -27.76 2.61
CA ASN A 183 12.01 -28.83 2.40
C ASN A 183 10.55 -28.30 2.32
N THR A 184 10.33 -27.07 1.89
CA THR A 184 8.99 -26.51 1.81
C THR A 184 8.27 -26.97 0.55
N ASN A 185 7.13 -27.63 0.71
CA ASN A 185 6.29 -28.03 -0.43
C ASN A 185 5.50 -26.82 -0.94
N TYR A 186 6.14 -26.01 -1.77
CA TYR A 186 5.54 -24.78 -2.34
C TYR A 186 4.24 -25.07 -3.11
N THR A 187 4.16 -26.20 -3.80
CA THR A 187 2.99 -26.58 -4.60
C THR A 187 1.74 -26.78 -3.72
N LEU A 188 1.89 -27.39 -2.56
CA LEU A 188 0.78 -27.57 -1.61
C LEU A 188 0.40 -26.26 -0.96
N SER A 189 1.38 -25.42 -0.62
CA SER A 189 1.12 -24.10 -0.05
C SER A 189 0.34 -23.22 -1.03
N ASP A 190 0.75 -23.16 -2.28
CA ASP A 190 0.06 -22.39 -3.33
C ASP A 190 -1.36 -22.89 -3.57
N LYS A 191 -1.58 -24.22 -3.62
CA LYS A 191 -2.94 -24.80 -3.74
C LYS A 191 -3.81 -24.38 -2.56
N ARG A 192 -3.29 -24.46 -1.33
CA ARG A 192 -4.00 -24.05 -0.12
C ARG A 192 -4.40 -22.56 -0.17
N MET A 193 -3.48 -21.69 -0.58
CA MET A 193 -3.78 -20.25 -0.70
C MET A 193 -4.82 -19.98 -1.78
N LYS A 194 -4.76 -20.64 -2.94
CA LYS A 194 -5.75 -20.52 -4.02
C LYS A 194 -7.15 -20.95 -3.56
N VAL A 195 -7.24 -22.05 -2.84
CA VAL A 195 -8.52 -22.53 -2.27
C VAL A 195 -9.08 -21.53 -1.25
N MET A 196 -8.22 -21.05 -0.33
CA MET A 196 -8.63 -20.05 0.66
C MET A 196 -9.13 -18.77 0.01
N ASP A 197 -8.42 -18.24 -1.00
CA ASP A 197 -8.82 -17.03 -1.73
C ASP A 197 -10.13 -17.25 -2.50
N SER A 198 -10.32 -18.42 -3.11
CA SER A 198 -11.56 -18.74 -3.84
C SER A 198 -12.78 -18.82 -2.91
N LEU A 199 -12.63 -19.41 -1.73
CA LEU A 199 -13.68 -19.49 -0.73
C LEU A 199 -14.02 -18.10 -0.16
N ASN A 200 -13.03 -17.29 0.16
CA ASN A 200 -13.24 -15.92 0.62
C ASN A 200 -13.87 -15.02 -0.45
N LYS A 201 -13.55 -15.25 -1.74
CA LYS A 201 -14.19 -14.55 -2.84
C LYS A 201 -15.66 -14.95 -3.01
N LYS A 202 -15.97 -16.24 -2.82
CA LYS A 202 -17.33 -16.79 -3.00
C LYS A 202 -18.26 -16.48 -1.83
N PHE A 203 -17.80 -16.61 -0.60
CA PHE A 203 -18.61 -16.52 0.62
C PHE A 203 -18.40 -15.24 1.42
N GLY A 204 -17.53 -14.35 0.96
CA GLY A 204 -17.21 -13.09 1.62
C GLY A 204 -15.83 -13.09 2.26
N ALA A 205 -15.21 -11.89 2.30
CA ALA A 205 -13.89 -11.70 2.87
C ALA A 205 -13.83 -12.09 4.35
N GLY A 206 -12.87 -12.95 4.72
CA GLY A 206 -12.68 -13.41 6.10
C GLY A 206 -13.54 -14.62 6.51
N THR A 207 -14.24 -15.28 5.59
CA THR A 207 -14.95 -16.55 5.84
C THR A 207 -13.96 -17.61 6.32
N ILE A 208 -12.80 -17.70 5.66
CA ILE A 208 -11.65 -18.47 6.14
C ILE A 208 -10.54 -17.49 6.47
N ALA A 209 -10.11 -17.50 7.71
CA ALA A 209 -9.06 -16.62 8.20
C ALA A 209 -7.92 -17.42 8.87
N ASN A 210 -6.75 -16.80 8.92
CA ASN A 210 -5.63 -17.37 9.66
C ASN A 210 -5.89 -17.25 11.17
N GLY A 211 -5.64 -18.31 11.96
CA GLY A 211 -5.89 -18.35 13.41
C GLY A 211 -5.12 -17.32 14.23
N SER A 212 -4.14 -16.64 13.65
CA SER A 212 -3.47 -15.48 14.26
C SER A 212 -4.36 -14.23 14.35
N LEU A 213 -5.47 -14.20 13.59
CA LEU A 213 -6.52 -13.22 13.78
C LEU A 213 -7.46 -13.70 14.87
N ARG A 214 -7.45 -13.08 16.04
CA ARG A 214 -8.52 -13.25 16.99
C ARG A 214 -9.81 -12.75 16.35
N LEU A 215 -10.74 -13.67 16.10
CA LEU A 215 -12.07 -13.35 15.63
C LEU A 215 -12.70 -12.31 16.57
N LYS A 216 -12.96 -11.13 16.02
CA LYS A 216 -13.73 -10.04 16.63
C LYS A 216 -13.40 -9.71 18.09
N SER A 217 -12.26 -9.14 18.37
CA SER A 217 -12.05 -8.43 19.63
C SER A 217 -12.23 -6.93 19.43
N ASN A 218 -13.25 -6.40 20.08
CA ASN A 218 -13.52 -4.98 20.34
C ASN A 218 -13.00 -3.94 19.32
N GLU A 219 -13.91 -3.47 18.51
CA GLU A 219 -13.74 -2.49 17.41
C GLU A 219 -13.30 -1.06 17.82
N LYS A 220 -12.76 -0.86 19.02
CA LYS A 220 -12.37 0.46 19.55
C LYS A 220 -11.29 1.20 18.74
N TRP A 221 -10.63 0.51 17.82
CA TRP A 221 -9.51 1.02 17.00
C TRP A 221 -9.84 1.22 15.52
N ILE A 222 -11.02 0.79 15.07
CA ILE A 222 -11.47 1.01 13.70
C ILE A 222 -11.63 2.51 13.50
N SER A 223 -11.09 3.03 12.40
CA SER A 223 -11.31 4.41 12.00
C SER A 223 -12.82 4.66 11.88
N LYS A 224 -13.34 5.57 12.67
CA LYS A 224 -14.75 5.96 12.62
C LYS A 224 -14.99 6.79 11.37
N MET A 225 -15.73 6.24 10.43
CA MET A 225 -16.16 6.94 9.23
C MET A 225 -17.53 7.55 9.49
N TYR A 226 -17.57 8.83 9.85
CA TYR A 226 -18.83 9.53 10.19
C TYR A 226 -19.59 10.06 8.98
N TYR A 227 -18.89 10.29 7.85
CA TYR A 227 -19.46 10.88 6.64
C TYR A 227 -19.23 9.94 5.47
N LEU A 228 -20.03 8.89 5.39
CA LEU A 228 -20.08 8.02 4.23
C LEU A 228 -21.16 8.49 3.28
N SER A 229 -20.87 8.53 1.99
CA SER A 229 -21.92 8.62 0.97
C SER A 229 -22.79 7.35 1.01
N PRO A 230 -24.07 7.47 0.68
CA PRO A 230 -24.93 6.30 0.49
C PRO A 230 -24.36 5.31 -0.53
N ARG A 231 -24.70 4.05 -0.39
CA ARG A 231 -24.16 2.94 -1.21
C ARG A 231 -24.99 2.71 -2.48
N TYR A 232 -25.15 3.74 -3.28
CA TYR A 232 -26.01 3.77 -4.47
C TYR A 232 -25.75 2.65 -5.49
N THR A 233 -24.53 2.11 -5.53
CA THR A 233 -24.13 1.05 -6.48
C THR A 233 -24.27 -0.37 -5.94
N THR A 234 -24.53 -0.53 -4.65
CA THR A 234 -24.53 -1.84 -3.96
C THR A 234 -25.73 -2.06 -3.07
N GLN A 235 -26.58 -1.06 -2.83
CA GLN A 235 -27.74 -1.13 -1.94
C GLN A 235 -28.91 -0.37 -2.54
N TRP A 236 -29.96 -1.09 -2.97
CA TRP A 236 -31.14 -0.54 -3.63
C TRP A 236 -31.94 0.41 -2.74
N ASP A 237 -32.04 0.10 -1.44
CA ASP A 237 -32.80 0.89 -0.46
C ASP A 237 -32.19 2.26 -0.17
N GLU A 238 -30.93 2.49 -0.58
CA GLU A 238 -30.24 3.78 -0.40
C GLU A 238 -30.33 4.68 -1.65
N LEU A 239 -31.04 4.24 -2.72
CA LEU A 239 -31.23 5.06 -3.90
C LEU A 239 -32.14 6.26 -3.58
N PRO A 240 -31.84 7.48 -4.15
CA PRO A 240 -32.73 8.61 -4.00
C PRO A 240 -34.09 8.31 -4.63
N HIS A 241 -35.16 8.52 -3.87
CA HIS A 241 -36.51 8.46 -4.42
C HIS A 241 -36.79 9.75 -5.21
N VAL A 242 -37.16 9.58 -6.49
CA VAL A 242 -37.65 10.71 -7.32
C VAL A 242 -39.13 10.90 -6.94
N MET A 243 -39.47 12.10 -6.45
CA MET A 243 -40.85 12.52 -6.24
C MET A 243 -41.44 13.06 -7.53
#